data_44415930fd95b54a11a24ba59413092c
#
_entry.id   44415930fd95b54a11a24ba59413092c
#
_cell.length_a   1.000
_cell.length_b   1.000
_cell.length_c   1.000
_cell.angle_alpha   90.00
_cell.angle_beta   90.00
_cell.angle_gamma   90.00
#
_symmetry.space_group_name_H-M   'P 1'
#
loop_
_entity.id
_entity.type
_entity.pdbx_description
1 polymer ?
#
loop_
_entity_poly.entity_id
_entity_poly.type
_entity_poly.pdbx_seq_one_letter_code
_entity_poly.pdbx_strand_id
1 'polypeptide(L)'
;MKASLNKLAGAGLPALGVKRPWLVTVINLLIAISGLVAIFAIEVRELPDVDEPVVNVRASLPGASPETMDAEVTRILEGAVARVSGVKEVNSNSEEGSARIRAVFNPSANVDRAAADVREAVSRVQRQLPDNVEQLAVFKADEDAEEIMRIAVLADGVSEQDLATIVERDVVPAFISLDGVADVPLFGSRRQILRVELDPGRMSTYGLTVSDIRAVLAQAPLDVPAGSFKTSDQTLLVRADAAVDSEDDIGNLFVTDQVRLRDVARIAYTPDDATSVVRLNGQRVLGVGVVRQAGSNTIQISEGAHIAVARFNAQRDDIKLQVISDEAIFINGAVIEVLRTLGFSVLIVILTIRVFSGSWRFTLVPAVAIPISLLGTIAASWALGFSINILTLLALVLATGLIVDDAIVVLESVQRRQQRGEGTSASAVLGTQAVFFAVIATTMVLVAVFVPIAFLPGTSGRLFREFGLVLTVAVAISSFVALSLVPALMARLGKSTTDTTPEYSPNYLQRAYGTSLLHVLNNPILSVLLPTAIAASAA
;
A
#
# COMPACT_ATOMS: atom_id res chain seq x y z
N MET A 1 -41.72 -10.14 -39.87
CA MET A 1 -40.70 -9.59 -38.96
C MET A 1 -41.21 -9.30 -37.53
N LYS A 2 -42.32 -8.58 -37.31
CA LYS A 2 -42.88 -8.35 -35.95
C LYS A 2 -43.40 -9.62 -35.25
N ALA A 3 -43.96 -10.59 -36.00
CA ALA A 3 -44.52 -11.83 -35.44
C ALA A 3 -43.48 -12.83 -34.95
N SER A 4 -42.25 -12.84 -35.55
CA SER A 4 -41.13 -13.67 -35.08
C SER A 4 -40.44 -13.09 -33.80
N LEU A 5 -40.44 -11.78 -33.65
CA LEU A 5 -39.94 -11.10 -32.43
C LEU A 5 -40.83 -11.31 -31.20
N ASN A 6 -42.13 -11.50 -31.37
CA ASN A 6 -43.07 -11.78 -30.28
C ASN A 6 -42.94 -13.23 -29.74
N LYS A 7 -42.56 -14.21 -30.58
CA LYS A 7 -42.21 -15.57 -30.11
C LYS A 7 -40.92 -15.61 -29.26
N LEU A 8 -40.10 -14.56 -29.33
CA LEU A 8 -38.91 -14.34 -28.52
C LEU A 8 -39.19 -13.66 -27.14
N ALA A 9 -40.47 -13.57 -26.75
CA ALA A 9 -40.89 -12.85 -25.52
C ALA A 9 -40.43 -13.47 -24.21
N GLY A 10 -39.79 -14.66 -24.21
CA GLY A 10 -39.24 -15.31 -23.01
C GLY A 10 -37.70 -15.31 -22.93
N ALA A 11 -37.03 -14.52 -23.71
CA ALA A 11 -35.60 -14.66 -23.98
C ALA A 11 -34.69 -13.72 -23.18
N GLY A 12 -34.71 -13.74 -21.88
CA GLY A 12 -33.67 -13.23 -20.95
C GLY A 12 -32.84 -11.98 -21.36
N LEU A 13 -31.66 -11.82 -20.77
CA LEU A 13 -30.68 -10.75 -21.02
C LEU A 13 -30.31 -10.55 -22.52
N PRO A 14 -30.10 -11.58 -23.34
CA PRO A 14 -29.74 -11.41 -24.76
C PRO A 14 -30.84 -10.72 -25.59
N ALA A 15 -32.10 -11.00 -25.29
CA ALA A 15 -33.22 -10.37 -25.97
C ALA A 15 -33.41 -8.90 -25.56
N LEU A 16 -33.13 -8.57 -24.31
CA LEU A 16 -33.11 -7.18 -23.81
C LEU A 16 -32.08 -6.33 -24.56
N GLY A 17 -30.87 -6.86 -24.79
CA GLY A 17 -29.80 -6.19 -25.51
C GLY A 17 -30.18 -5.80 -26.95
N VAL A 18 -30.92 -6.67 -27.64
CA VAL A 18 -31.36 -6.41 -29.00
C VAL A 18 -32.65 -5.58 -29.07
N LYS A 19 -33.62 -5.81 -28.16
CA LYS A 19 -34.89 -5.08 -28.11
C LYS A 19 -34.77 -3.65 -27.59
N ARG A 20 -33.89 -3.42 -26.60
CA ARG A 20 -33.64 -2.12 -25.97
C ARG A 20 -32.15 -1.76 -25.97
N PRO A 21 -31.54 -1.60 -27.15
CA PRO A 21 -30.10 -1.44 -27.27
C PRO A 21 -29.57 -0.17 -26.57
N TRP A 22 -30.38 0.89 -26.52
CA TRP A 22 -30.03 2.12 -25.79
C TRP A 22 -29.85 1.89 -24.30
N LEU A 23 -30.73 1.08 -23.69
CA LEU A 23 -30.61 0.74 -22.26
C LEU A 23 -29.28 0.02 -21.98
N VAL A 24 -28.95 -0.99 -22.79
CA VAL A 24 -27.70 -1.75 -22.64
C VAL A 24 -26.47 -0.87 -22.89
N THR A 25 -26.53 0.00 -23.91
CA THR A 25 -25.44 0.95 -24.18
C THR A 25 -25.25 1.90 -23.02
N VAL A 26 -26.31 2.44 -22.42
CA VAL A 26 -26.22 3.34 -21.27
C VAL A 26 -25.64 2.63 -20.04
N ILE A 27 -26.08 1.40 -19.74
CA ILE A 27 -25.55 0.62 -18.61
C ILE A 27 -24.04 0.37 -18.80
N ASN A 28 -23.63 -0.09 -19.98
CA ASN A 28 -22.21 -0.35 -20.27
C ASN A 28 -21.39 0.94 -20.29
N LEU A 29 -21.97 2.06 -20.74
CA LEU A 29 -21.33 3.38 -20.67
C LEU A 29 -21.15 3.84 -19.22
N LEU A 30 -22.16 3.63 -18.37
CA LEU A 30 -22.04 3.93 -16.92
C LEU A 30 -20.95 3.08 -16.25
N ILE A 31 -20.85 1.79 -16.62
CA ILE A 31 -19.74 0.93 -16.16
C ILE A 31 -18.40 1.50 -16.60
N ALA A 32 -18.26 1.93 -17.84
CA ALA A 32 -17.02 2.51 -18.35
C ALA A 32 -16.66 3.83 -17.68
N ILE A 33 -17.65 4.71 -17.47
CA ILE A 33 -17.46 6.01 -16.79
C ILE A 33 -17.10 5.78 -15.32
N SER A 34 -17.78 4.88 -14.61
CA SER A 34 -17.43 4.55 -13.23
C SER A 34 -16.01 4.00 -13.10
N GLY A 35 -15.55 3.19 -14.09
CA GLY A 35 -14.17 2.72 -14.14
C GLY A 35 -13.17 3.84 -14.38
N LEU A 36 -13.48 4.78 -15.27
CA LEU A 36 -12.64 5.96 -15.49
C LEU A 36 -12.52 6.82 -14.22
N VAL A 37 -13.61 7.04 -13.51
CA VAL A 37 -13.59 7.78 -12.23
C VAL A 37 -12.78 7.01 -11.18
N ALA A 38 -12.97 5.69 -11.12
CA ALA A 38 -12.26 4.84 -10.17
C ALA A 38 -10.74 4.87 -10.37
N ILE A 39 -10.23 4.97 -11.60
CA ILE A 39 -8.78 5.07 -11.88
C ILE A 39 -8.14 6.26 -11.13
N PHE A 40 -8.85 7.39 -11.01
CA PHE A 40 -8.33 8.58 -10.32
C PHE A 40 -8.59 8.57 -8.82
N ALA A 41 -9.50 7.72 -8.33
CA ALA A 41 -9.90 7.67 -6.93
C ALA A 41 -9.32 6.48 -6.16
N ILE A 42 -8.86 5.45 -6.86
CA ILE A 42 -8.32 4.23 -6.26
C ILE A 42 -6.88 4.48 -5.78
N GLU A 43 -6.57 3.98 -4.60
CA GLU A 43 -5.23 4.08 -4.04
C GLU A 43 -4.24 3.18 -4.79
N VAL A 44 -3.01 3.68 -4.96
CA VAL A 44 -1.91 2.93 -5.59
C VAL A 44 -0.88 2.60 -4.51
N ARG A 45 -0.62 1.31 -4.32
CA ARG A 45 0.31 0.77 -3.32
C ARG A 45 1.21 -0.29 -3.97
N GLU A 46 2.28 -0.67 -3.30
CA GLU A 46 3.11 -1.79 -3.77
C GLU A 46 2.38 -3.12 -3.59
N LEU A 47 1.92 -3.39 -2.37
CA LEU A 47 1.20 -4.61 -1.98
C LEU A 47 -0.21 -4.30 -1.48
N PRO A 48 -1.12 -5.29 -1.45
CA PRO A 48 -2.39 -5.18 -0.75
C PRO A 48 -2.21 -4.82 0.71
N ASP A 49 -3.26 -4.28 1.33
CA ASP A 49 -3.26 -3.99 2.77
C ASP A 49 -3.19 -5.30 3.57
N VAL A 50 -1.97 -5.65 3.97
CA VAL A 50 -1.67 -6.83 4.79
C VAL A 50 -1.22 -6.44 6.19
N ASP A 51 -1.22 -5.13 6.48
CA ASP A 51 -0.77 -4.61 7.75
C ASP A 51 -1.60 -5.25 8.88
N GLU A 52 -0.91 -5.87 9.83
CA GLU A 52 -1.58 -6.37 11.03
C GLU A 52 -1.88 -5.17 11.93
N PRO A 53 -3.04 -5.15 12.60
CA PRO A 53 -3.29 -4.14 13.61
C PRO A 53 -2.26 -4.29 14.73
N VAL A 54 -1.33 -3.34 14.83
CA VAL A 54 -0.24 -3.33 15.80
C VAL A 54 -0.38 -2.14 16.73
N VAL A 55 -0.14 -2.37 18.01
CA VAL A 55 -0.01 -1.32 19.02
C VAL A 55 1.32 -1.51 19.72
N ASN A 56 2.14 -0.46 19.72
CA ASN A 56 3.44 -0.44 20.39
C ASN A 56 3.37 0.31 21.71
N VAL A 57 4.03 -0.24 22.73
CA VAL A 57 4.25 0.42 24.01
C VAL A 57 5.74 0.62 24.20
N ARG A 58 6.16 1.85 24.46
CA ARG A 58 7.56 2.18 24.78
C ARG A 58 7.65 2.68 26.21
N ALA A 59 8.66 2.23 26.92
CA ALA A 59 9.02 2.72 28.24
C ALA A 59 10.52 3.00 28.30
N SER A 60 10.92 4.06 29.00
CA SER A 60 12.31 4.41 29.25
C SER A 60 12.60 4.38 30.74
N LEU A 61 13.72 3.75 31.12
CA LEU A 61 14.27 3.74 32.47
C LEU A 61 15.77 4.01 32.40
N PRO A 62 16.19 5.29 32.36
CA PRO A 62 17.58 5.66 32.16
C PRO A 62 18.54 4.98 33.13
N GLY A 63 19.62 4.40 32.60
CA GLY A 63 20.66 3.74 33.38
C GLY A 63 20.34 2.30 33.83
N ALA A 64 19.19 1.76 33.43
CA ALA A 64 18.88 0.35 33.68
C ALA A 64 19.56 -0.58 32.66
N SER A 65 20.13 -1.69 33.14
CA SER A 65 20.61 -2.74 32.23
C SER A 65 19.44 -3.43 31.50
N PRO A 66 19.69 -4.11 30.37
CA PRO A 66 18.65 -4.86 29.65
C PRO A 66 17.93 -5.88 30.56
N GLU A 67 18.65 -6.55 31.47
CA GLU A 67 18.10 -7.52 32.41
C GLU A 67 17.18 -6.83 33.45
N THR A 68 17.58 -5.64 33.93
CA THR A 68 16.76 -4.85 34.84
C THR A 68 15.49 -4.34 34.13
N MET A 69 15.66 -3.85 32.89
CA MET A 69 14.53 -3.46 32.05
C MET A 69 13.54 -4.61 31.84
N ASP A 70 14.04 -5.82 31.54
CA ASP A 70 13.21 -7.00 31.37
C ASP A 70 12.44 -7.35 32.64
N ALA A 71 13.13 -7.39 33.79
CA ALA A 71 12.57 -7.86 35.04
C ALA A 71 11.56 -6.87 35.65
N GLU A 72 11.87 -5.56 35.62
CA GLU A 72 11.14 -4.54 36.37
C GLU A 72 10.15 -3.73 35.51
N VAL A 73 10.32 -3.71 34.19
CA VAL A 73 9.48 -2.91 33.29
C VAL A 73 8.80 -3.79 32.25
N THR A 74 9.58 -4.47 31.41
CA THR A 74 9.05 -5.19 30.23
C THR A 74 8.06 -6.27 30.61
N ARG A 75 8.41 -7.13 31.57
CA ARG A 75 7.56 -8.25 32.03
C ARG A 75 6.22 -7.78 32.61
N ILE A 76 6.20 -6.64 33.30
CA ILE A 76 4.98 -6.08 33.88
C ILE A 76 4.08 -5.54 32.76
N LEU A 77 4.66 -4.78 31.82
CA LEU A 77 3.92 -4.22 30.69
C LEU A 77 3.44 -5.32 29.73
N GLU A 78 4.29 -6.28 29.40
CA GLU A 78 3.96 -7.45 28.56
C GLU A 78 2.78 -8.23 29.15
N GLY A 79 2.83 -8.52 30.45
CA GLY A 79 1.74 -9.19 31.15
C GLY A 79 0.44 -8.39 31.19
N ALA A 80 0.49 -7.07 31.15
CA ALA A 80 -0.70 -6.22 31.07
C ALA A 80 -1.27 -6.20 29.65
N VAL A 81 -0.42 -6.04 28.64
CA VAL A 81 -0.77 -5.97 27.22
C VAL A 81 -1.31 -7.33 26.72
N ALA A 82 -0.69 -8.44 27.10
CA ALA A 82 -1.11 -9.78 26.69
C ALA A 82 -2.55 -10.14 27.14
N ARG A 83 -3.08 -9.44 28.16
CA ARG A 83 -4.46 -9.64 28.65
C ARG A 83 -5.50 -8.83 27.91
N VAL A 84 -5.09 -7.95 26.99
CA VAL A 84 -6.03 -7.13 26.21
C VAL A 84 -6.76 -8.01 25.21
N SER A 85 -8.06 -7.81 25.10
CA SER A 85 -8.90 -8.61 24.22
C SER A 85 -8.50 -8.43 22.75
N GLY A 86 -8.37 -9.54 22.02
CA GLY A 86 -8.03 -9.52 20.60
C GLY A 86 -6.53 -9.54 20.32
N VAL A 87 -5.67 -9.52 21.34
CA VAL A 87 -4.22 -9.72 21.16
C VAL A 87 -3.97 -11.15 20.68
N LYS A 88 -3.25 -11.29 19.60
CA LYS A 88 -2.84 -12.55 18.97
C LYS A 88 -1.42 -12.93 19.40
N GLU A 89 -0.54 -11.95 19.47
CA GLU A 89 0.88 -12.13 19.74
C GLU A 89 1.44 -10.88 20.44
N VAL A 90 2.37 -11.08 21.36
CA VAL A 90 3.13 -9.99 22.00
C VAL A 90 4.60 -10.30 21.86
N ASN A 91 5.33 -9.36 21.27
CA ASN A 91 6.78 -9.39 21.17
C ASN A 91 7.35 -8.23 22.00
N SER A 92 8.40 -8.48 22.75
CA SER A 92 9.06 -7.44 23.53
C SER A 92 10.57 -7.45 23.31
N ASN A 93 11.16 -6.25 23.36
CA ASN A 93 12.59 -6.03 23.29
C ASN A 93 13.01 -5.13 24.44
N SER A 94 14.03 -5.58 25.19
CA SER A 94 14.62 -4.86 26.32
C SER A 94 16.06 -4.50 25.99
N GLU A 95 16.33 -3.20 25.93
CA GLU A 95 17.63 -2.63 25.66
C GLU A 95 18.11 -1.82 26.88
N GLU A 96 19.35 -1.34 26.85
CA GLU A 96 19.83 -0.45 27.90
C GLU A 96 18.97 0.81 27.99
N GLY A 97 18.32 1.01 29.12
CA GLY A 97 17.48 2.16 29.40
C GLY A 97 16.14 2.21 28.65
N SER A 98 15.80 1.24 27.80
CA SER A 98 14.55 1.26 27.05
C SER A 98 13.89 -0.12 26.91
N ALA A 99 12.56 -0.14 26.87
CA ALA A 99 11.76 -1.31 26.55
C ALA A 99 10.74 -0.98 25.47
N ARG A 100 10.54 -1.92 24.55
CA ARG A 100 9.52 -1.86 23.51
C ARG A 100 8.68 -3.12 23.56
N ILE A 101 7.37 -2.96 23.60
CA ILE A 101 6.41 -4.07 23.58
C ILE A 101 5.52 -3.88 22.37
N ARG A 102 5.54 -4.82 21.43
CA ARG A 102 4.74 -4.85 20.21
C ARG A 102 3.60 -5.84 20.37
N ALA A 103 2.37 -5.37 20.40
CA ALA A 103 1.17 -6.18 20.45
C ALA A 103 0.52 -6.28 19.07
N VAL A 104 0.47 -7.48 18.54
CA VAL A 104 -0.21 -7.80 17.28
C VAL A 104 -1.62 -8.26 17.59
N PHE A 105 -2.62 -7.64 16.98
CA PHE A 105 -4.03 -7.96 17.17
C PHE A 105 -4.57 -8.84 16.03
N ASN A 106 -5.73 -9.43 16.27
CA ASN A 106 -6.43 -10.13 15.20
C ASN A 106 -6.76 -9.18 14.04
N PRO A 107 -6.72 -9.63 12.78
CA PRO A 107 -6.92 -8.78 11.60
C PRO A 107 -8.25 -8.01 11.56
N SER A 108 -9.26 -8.49 12.29
CA SER A 108 -10.57 -7.82 12.40
C SER A 108 -10.64 -6.77 13.51
N ALA A 109 -9.56 -6.57 14.27
CA ALA A 109 -9.54 -5.60 15.37
C ALA A 109 -9.48 -4.17 14.84
N ASN A 110 -10.25 -3.28 15.46
CA ASN A 110 -10.12 -1.84 15.21
C ASN A 110 -8.92 -1.31 16.01
N VAL A 111 -7.91 -0.77 15.29
CA VAL A 111 -6.64 -0.29 15.87
C VAL A 111 -6.87 0.81 16.90
N ASP A 112 -7.84 1.70 16.69
CA ASP A 112 -8.13 2.80 17.62
C ASP A 112 -8.64 2.29 18.95
N ARG A 113 -9.55 1.30 18.91
CA ARG A 113 -10.05 0.64 20.13
C ARG A 113 -8.95 -0.17 20.80
N ALA A 114 -8.17 -0.93 20.04
CA ALA A 114 -7.05 -1.70 20.55
C ALA A 114 -6.03 -0.81 21.28
N ALA A 115 -5.67 0.33 20.69
CA ALA A 115 -4.77 1.29 21.32
C ALA A 115 -5.34 1.93 22.59
N ALA A 116 -6.66 2.18 22.64
CA ALA A 116 -7.33 2.67 23.85
C ALA A 116 -7.31 1.60 24.96
N ASP A 117 -7.61 0.35 24.63
CA ASP A 117 -7.61 -0.78 25.57
C ASP A 117 -6.19 -1.07 26.10
N VAL A 118 -5.16 -1.00 25.25
CA VAL A 118 -3.75 -1.12 25.65
C VAL A 118 -3.36 0.03 26.58
N ARG A 119 -3.73 1.28 26.24
CA ARG A 119 -3.42 2.45 27.08
C ARG A 119 -4.05 2.32 28.47
N GLU A 120 -5.28 1.82 28.55
CA GLU A 120 -5.95 1.54 29.81
C GLU A 120 -5.25 0.41 30.58
N ALA A 121 -4.85 -0.69 29.91
CA ALA A 121 -4.13 -1.79 30.52
C ALA A 121 -2.78 -1.35 31.10
N VAL A 122 -2.01 -0.56 30.34
CA VAL A 122 -0.73 0.01 30.75
C VAL A 122 -0.90 0.97 31.94
N SER A 123 -1.90 1.84 31.91
CA SER A 123 -2.20 2.78 33.01
C SER A 123 -2.53 2.07 34.31
N ARG A 124 -3.20 0.92 34.28
CA ARG A 124 -3.51 0.11 35.48
C ARG A 124 -2.27 -0.44 36.18
N VAL A 125 -1.21 -0.74 35.43
CA VAL A 125 0.03 -1.30 35.98
C VAL A 125 1.12 -0.26 36.22
N GLN A 126 0.89 1.00 35.85
CA GLN A 126 1.86 2.09 36.00
C GLN A 126 2.40 2.23 37.42
N ARG A 127 1.58 1.99 38.45
CA ARG A 127 2.00 2.04 39.88
C ARG A 127 2.88 0.85 40.28
N GLN A 128 3.01 -0.18 39.45
CA GLN A 128 3.87 -1.34 39.69
C GLN A 128 5.25 -1.16 39.09
N LEU A 129 5.40 -0.15 38.21
CA LEU A 129 6.68 0.20 37.60
C LEU A 129 7.53 1.01 38.57
N PRO A 130 8.86 1.01 38.42
CA PRO A 130 9.75 1.90 39.17
C PRO A 130 9.37 3.36 38.99
N ASP A 131 9.53 4.17 40.08
CA ASP A 131 9.14 5.60 40.10
C ASP A 131 9.87 6.45 39.06
N ASN A 132 11.03 5.99 38.59
CA ASN A 132 11.89 6.67 37.63
C ASN A 132 11.68 6.19 36.16
N VAL A 133 10.60 5.48 35.88
CA VAL A 133 10.20 5.18 34.49
C VAL A 133 9.70 6.46 33.83
N GLU A 134 10.41 6.86 32.80
CA GLU A 134 10.09 8.01 31.97
C GLU A 134 9.42 7.56 30.65
N GLN A 135 8.71 8.47 29.98
CA GLN A 135 8.19 8.31 28.62
C GLN A 135 7.42 7.01 28.37
N LEU A 136 6.47 6.66 29.24
CA LEU A 136 5.55 5.57 28.97
C LEU A 136 4.53 6.01 27.91
N ALA A 137 4.70 5.52 26.68
CA ALA A 137 3.91 5.94 25.53
C ALA A 137 3.31 4.74 24.78
N VAL A 138 2.09 4.92 24.25
CA VAL A 138 1.36 3.92 23.47
C VAL A 138 1.09 4.49 22.08
N PHE A 139 1.64 3.83 21.07
CA PHE A 139 1.57 4.26 19.67
C PHE A 139 0.75 3.26 18.84
N LYS A 140 0.01 3.79 17.87
CA LYS A 140 -0.76 2.99 16.89
C LYS A 140 0.05 2.63 15.65
N ALA A 141 1.18 3.31 15.42
CA ALA A 141 1.99 3.10 14.25
C ALA A 141 2.88 1.87 14.44
N ASP A 142 3.09 1.13 13.38
CA ASP A 142 4.20 0.21 13.30
C ASP A 142 5.48 1.05 13.23
N GLU A 143 6.24 1.08 14.33
CA GLU A 143 7.55 1.75 14.36
C GLU A 143 8.57 1.05 13.45
N ASP A 144 8.26 -0.20 13.05
CA ASP A 144 9.02 -0.95 12.05
C ASP A 144 8.51 -0.67 10.62
N ALA A 145 7.60 0.31 10.43
CA ALA A 145 7.20 0.75 9.10
C ALA A 145 8.44 1.27 8.36
N GLU A 146 8.78 0.60 7.26
CA GLU A 146 9.92 0.98 6.44
C GLU A 146 9.72 2.38 5.85
N GLU A 147 10.82 3.14 5.76
CA GLU A 147 10.80 4.44 5.11
C GLU A 147 10.58 4.25 3.61
N ILE A 148 9.53 4.88 3.08
CA ILE A 148 9.24 4.87 1.64
C ILE A 148 10.26 5.69 0.83
N MET A 149 10.95 6.61 1.50
CA MET A 149 12.01 7.44 0.91
C MET A 149 13.13 7.65 1.91
N ARG A 150 14.37 7.52 1.45
CA ARG A 150 15.58 7.83 2.22
C ARG A 150 16.35 8.93 1.55
N ILE A 151 16.70 9.95 2.33
CA ILE A 151 17.35 11.16 1.86
C ILE A 151 18.65 11.32 2.63
N ALA A 152 19.75 11.53 1.95
CA ALA A 152 21.02 11.95 2.56
C ALA A 152 21.10 13.47 2.58
N VAL A 153 21.55 14.02 3.69
CA VAL A 153 21.85 15.43 3.86
C VAL A 153 23.35 15.62 3.79
N LEU A 154 23.80 16.24 2.72
CA LEU A 154 25.19 16.59 2.47
C LEU A 154 25.41 18.04 2.87
N ALA A 155 26.47 18.33 3.58
CA ALA A 155 26.81 19.69 3.98
C ALA A 155 28.29 19.98 3.65
N ASP A 156 28.56 21.20 3.24
CA ASP A 156 29.91 21.68 3.01
C ASP A 156 30.22 22.83 3.97
N GLY A 157 31.23 22.62 4.83
CA GLY A 157 31.65 23.65 5.80
C GLY A 157 30.71 23.89 7.00
N VAL A 158 29.66 23.08 7.18
CA VAL A 158 28.72 23.15 8.33
C VAL A 158 29.10 22.11 9.36
N SER A 159 29.08 22.48 10.65
CA SER A 159 29.33 21.52 11.73
C SER A 159 28.22 20.45 11.82
N GLU A 160 28.52 19.23 12.30
CA GLU A 160 27.51 18.16 12.47
C GLU A 160 26.35 18.62 13.37
N GLN A 161 26.61 19.44 14.36
CA GLN A 161 25.62 19.95 15.31
C GLN A 161 24.67 20.98 14.69
N ASP A 162 25.26 21.95 13.97
CA ASP A 162 24.48 22.97 13.25
C ASP A 162 23.63 22.32 12.18
N LEU A 163 24.19 21.31 11.48
CA LEU A 163 23.48 20.55 10.47
C LEU A 163 22.27 19.81 11.07
N ALA A 164 22.45 19.13 12.21
CA ALA A 164 21.36 18.44 12.91
C ALA A 164 20.25 19.43 13.29
N THR A 165 20.61 20.59 13.86
CA THR A 165 19.68 21.63 14.25
C THR A 165 18.90 22.20 13.04
N ILE A 166 19.58 22.45 11.93
CA ILE A 166 18.95 22.95 10.69
C ILE A 166 17.99 21.91 10.13
N VAL A 167 18.40 20.62 10.11
CA VAL A 167 17.55 19.55 9.60
C VAL A 167 16.30 19.38 10.46
N GLU A 168 16.44 19.38 11.79
CA GLU A 168 15.30 19.28 12.72
C GLU A 168 14.35 20.48 12.62
N ARG A 169 14.86 21.69 12.40
CA ARG A 169 14.06 22.91 12.35
C ARG A 169 13.40 23.16 11.00
N ASP A 170 14.14 22.92 9.88
CA ASP A 170 13.74 23.38 8.56
C ASP A 170 13.34 22.21 7.64
N VAL A 171 14.00 21.04 7.74
CA VAL A 171 13.75 19.90 6.85
C VAL A 171 12.62 19.00 7.38
N VAL A 172 12.70 18.57 8.63
CA VAL A 172 11.69 17.66 9.21
C VAL A 172 10.27 18.23 9.14
N PRO A 173 10.00 19.52 9.51
CA PRO A 173 8.65 20.06 9.40
C PRO A 173 8.15 20.16 7.94
N ALA A 174 9.05 20.41 6.99
CA ALA A 174 8.67 20.47 5.58
C ALA A 174 8.17 19.13 5.05
N PHE A 175 8.76 18.01 5.48
CA PHE A 175 8.30 16.68 5.09
C PHE A 175 7.09 16.21 5.90
N ILE A 176 7.05 16.47 7.21
CA ILE A 176 5.93 16.05 8.08
C ILE A 176 4.62 16.76 7.71
N SER A 177 4.71 17.94 7.09
CA SER A 177 3.55 18.69 6.60
C SER A 177 2.94 18.15 5.31
N LEU A 178 3.60 17.18 4.66
CA LEU A 178 3.07 16.53 3.46
C LEU A 178 1.92 15.58 3.86
N ASP A 179 0.86 15.63 3.08
CA ASP A 179 -0.31 14.77 3.32
C ASP A 179 0.07 13.29 3.17
N GLY A 180 -0.28 12.50 4.17
CA GLY A 180 0.04 11.06 4.20
C GLY A 180 1.39 10.69 4.83
N VAL A 181 2.21 11.63 5.29
CA VAL A 181 3.44 11.36 6.05
C VAL A 181 3.09 11.13 7.53
N ALA A 182 3.58 10.04 8.09
CA ALA A 182 3.38 9.69 9.52
C ALA A 182 4.52 10.20 10.39
N ASP A 183 5.77 10.01 9.95
CA ASP A 183 6.98 10.34 10.69
C ASP A 183 8.14 10.64 9.75
N VAL A 184 9.13 11.36 10.29
CA VAL A 184 10.36 11.73 9.58
C VAL A 184 11.57 11.46 10.48
N PRO A 185 11.98 10.19 10.63
CA PRO A 185 13.11 9.82 11.47
C PRO A 185 14.43 10.35 10.94
N LEU A 186 15.30 10.75 11.86
CA LEU A 186 16.67 11.19 11.59
C LEU A 186 17.67 10.11 11.99
N PHE A 187 18.63 9.86 11.13
CA PHE A 187 19.71 8.89 11.34
C PHE A 187 21.07 9.57 11.30
N GLY A 188 21.97 9.17 12.19
CA GLY A 188 23.32 9.74 12.28
C GLY A 188 23.36 11.13 12.94
N SER A 189 22.23 11.63 13.43
CA SER A 189 22.15 12.90 14.17
C SER A 189 22.74 12.72 15.56
N ARG A 190 23.50 13.72 15.99
CA ARG A 190 24.06 13.80 17.34
C ARG A 190 23.65 15.15 17.95
N ARG A 191 22.64 15.10 18.82
CA ARG A 191 22.18 16.30 19.51
C ARG A 191 23.30 16.85 20.41
N GLN A 192 23.36 18.15 20.54
CA GLN A 192 24.20 18.77 21.53
C GLN A 192 23.57 18.60 22.91
N ILE A 193 24.30 17.99 23.84
CA ILE A 193 23.91 17.82 25.22
C ILE A 193 24.88 18.54 26.16
N LEU A 194 24.39 19.00 27.28
CA LEU A 194 25.25 19.48 28.35
C LEU A 194 25.64 18.29 29.22
N ARG A 195 26.86 17.81 29.01
CA ARG A 195 27.39 16.63 29.72
C ARG A 195 28.05 17.04 31.02
N VAL A 196 27.64 16.39 32.10
CA VAL A 196 28.22 16.56 33.43
C VAL A 196 29.01 15.29 33.76
N GLU A 197 30.32 15.33 33.60
CA GLU A 197 31.24 14.22 33.91
C GLU A 197 31.70 14.32 35.35
N LEU A 198 31.25 13.40 36.19
CA LEU A 198 31.57 13.37 37.62
C LEU A 198 32.99 12.84 37.83
N ASP A 199 33.78 13.47 38.76
CA ASP A 199 35.07 12.97 39.24
C ASP A 199 34.88 12.20 40.54
N PRO A 200 34.98 10.85 40.55
CA PRO A 200 34.75 10.05 41.75
C PRO A 200 35.75 10.34 42.86
N GLY A 201 36.97 10.73 42.52
CA GLY A 201 38.03 11.05 43.51
C GLY A 201 37.69 12.33 44.27
N ARG A 202 37.28 13.38 43.54
CA ARG A 202 36.85 14.64 44.15
C ARG A 202 35.55 14.48 44.94
N MET A 203 34.58 13.73 44.42
CA MET A 203 33.33 13.44 45.13
C MET A 203 33.60 12.75 46.47
N SER A 204 34.48 11.73 46.46
CA SER A 204 34.89 11.05 47.71
C SER A 204 35.53 11.98 48.71
N THR A 205 36.36 12.95 48.27
CA THR A 205 37.00 13.92 49.11
C THR A 205 36.01 14.83 49.86
N TYR A 206 34.91 15.16 49.18
CA TYR A 206 33.83 15.99 49.76
C TYR A 206 32.69 15.18 50.38
N GLY A 207 32.79 13.82 50.38
CA GLY A 207 31.76 12.94 50.95
C GLY A 207 30.45 12.95 50.19
N LEU A 208 30.48 13.26 48.86
CA LEU A 208 29.30 13.38 48.03
C LEU A 208 28.98 12.08 47.31
N THR A 209 27.70 11.81 47.10
CA THR A 209 27.18 10.70 46.32
C THR A 209 26.61 11.17 44.98
N VAL A 210 26.45 10.26 44.02
CA VAL A 210 25.80 10.54 42.75
C VAL A 210 24.35 11.01 42.96
N SER A 211 23.70 10.51 44.03
CA SER A 211 22.33 10.89 44.38
C SER A 211 22.22 12.37 44.77
N ASP A 212 23.24 12.90 45.48
CA ASP A 212 23.27 14.30 45.86
C ASP A 212 23.37 15.21 44.64
N ILE A 213 24.22 14.85 43.68
CA ILE A 213 24.35 15.58 42.41
C ILE A 213 23.05 15.54 41.62
N ARG A 214 22.42 14.35 41.53
CA ARG A 214 21.13 14.20 40.84
C ARG A 214 20.05 15.08 41.47
N ALA A 215 19.98 15.11 42.76
CA ALA A 215 18.99 15.93 43.48
C ALA A 215 19.16 17.43 43.17
N VAL A 216 20.40 17.92 43.12
CA VAL A 216 20.70 19.31 42.77
C VAL A 216 20.33 19.62 41.31
N LEU A 217 20.69 18.75 40.38
CA LEU A 217 20.34 18.96 38.98
C LEU A 217 18.83 18.89 38.72
N ALA A 218 18.12 18.00 39.43
CA ALA A 218 16.66 17.91 39.33
C ALA A 218 15.92 19.13 39.93
N GLN A 219 16.55 19.84 40.87
CA GLN A 219 16.02 21.05 41.48
C GLN A 219 16.53 22.34 40.83
N ALA A 220 17.43 22.24 39.83
CA ALA A 220 17.95 23.40 39.15
C ALA A 220 16.80 24.17 38.46
N PRO A 221 16.68 25.47 38.70
CA PRO A 221 15.59 26.25 38.15
C PRO A 221 15.75 26.42 36.63
N LEU A 222 14.82 25.84 35.88
CA LEU A 222 14.78 25.97 34.40
C LEU A 222 14.05 27.26 33.97
N ASP A 223 12.99 27.65 34.67
CA ASP A 223 12.27 28.93 34.50
C ASP A 223 11.23 29.03 35.65
N VAL A 224 11.39 29.96 36.58
CA VAL A 224 10.46 30.08 37.71
C VAL A 224 9.57 31.30 37.48
N PRO A 225 8.27 31.11 37.24
CA PRO A 225 7.33 32.22 37.20
C PRO A 225 7.24 32.86 38.61
N ALA A 226 7.76 34.06 38.75
CA ALA A 226 7.80 34.78 40.04
C ALA A 226 6.45 35.44 40.43
N GLY A 227 5.41 35.24 39.59
CA GLY A 227 4.07 35.77 39.83
C GLY A 227 3.69 36.95 38.92
N SER A 228 2.51 37.49 39.14
CA SER A 228 2.03 38.64 38.37
C SER A 228 1.52 39.73 39.32
N PHE A 229 1.90 40.99 39.05
CA PHE A 229 1.29 42.13 39.67
C PHE A 229 0.16 42.67 38.80
N LYS A 230 -1.05 42.71 39.34
CA LYS A 230 -2.21 43.33 38.70
C LYS A 230 -2.38 44.75 39.26
N THR A 231 -2.24 45.74 38.36
CA THR A 231 -2.74 47.10 38.61
C THR A 231 -4.08 47.27 37.87
N SER A 232 -4.79 48.39 38.13
CA SER A 232 -6.09 48.66 37.50
C SER A 232 -6.09 48.64 36.00
N ASP A 233 -4.94 48.89 35.34
CA ASP A 233 -4.81 49.05 33.88
C ASP A 233 -3.85 48.07 33.21
N GLN A 234 -3.02 47.35 33.97
CA GLN A 234 -2.01 46.43 33.40
C GLN A 234 -1.74 45.24 34.33
N THR A 235 -1.48 44.08 33.69
CA THR A 235 -0.93 42.89 34.37
C THR A 235 0.56 42.80 34.03
N LEU A 236 1.42 43.06 34.99
CA LEU A 236 2.86 42.86 34.86
C LEU A 236 3.19 41.43 35.30
N LEU A 237 3.69 40.65 34.34
CA LEU A 237 4.25 39.33 34.62
C LEU A 237 5.70 39.52 35.06
N VAL A 238 6.01 39.12 36.29
CA VAL A 238 7.40 39.13 36.79
C VAL A 238 7.97 37.73 36.55
N ARG A 239 8.99 37.64 35.71
CA ARG A 239 9.83 36.45 35.58
C ARG A 239 11.10 36.67 36.41
N ALA A 240 11.45 35.71 37.24
CA ALA A 240 12.80 35.61 37.74
C ALA A 240 13.63 34.95 36.61
N ASP A 241 14.51 35.70 36.01
CA ASP A 241 15.47 35.19 35.03
C ASP A 241 16.57 34.43 35.79
N ALA A 242 16.23 33.22 36.20
CA ALA A 242 17.09 32.27 36.89
C ALA A 242 17.30 31.00 36.04
N ALA A 243 17.12 31.12 34.72
CA ALA A 243 17.36 30.01 33.81
C ALA A 243 18.83 29.58 33.90
N VAL A 244 19.03 28.30 34.21
CA VAL A 244 20.34 27.65 34.25
C VAL A 244 20.52 26.98 32.91
N ASP A 245 21.03 27.72 31.95
CA ASP A 245 21.13 27.27 30.54
C ASP A 245 22.57 27.30 29.97
N SER A 246 23.55 27.72 30.77
CA SER A 246 24.95 27.73 30.36
C SER A 246 25.83 26.75 31.18
N GLU A 247 27.01 26.41 30.64
CA GLU A 247 28.03 25.61 31.36
C GLU A 247 28.39 26.23 32.70
N ASP A 248 28.53 27.55 32.71
CA ASP A 248 28.91 28.31 33.90
C ASP A 248 27.79 28.33 34.95
N ASP A 249 26.52 28.44 34.54
CA ASP A 249 25.39 28.45 35.48
C ASP A 249 25.24 27.11 36.18
N ILE A 250 25.31 26.00 35.39
CA ILE A 250 25.27 24.66 35.97
C ILE A 250 26.49 24.41 36.84
N GLY A 251 27.68 24.85 36.40
CA GLY A 251 28.91 24.71 37.18
C GLY A 251 28.86 25.43 38.50
N ASN A 252 28.10 26.52 38.60
CA ASN A 252 27.95 27.31 39.81
C ASN A 252 26.87 26.82 40.78
N LEU A 253 26.09 25.81 40.44
CA LEU A 253 25.11 25.18 41.32
C LEU A 253 25.80 24.66 42.60
N PHE A 254 25.25 24.99 43.77
CA PHE A 254 25.75 24.48 45.03
C PHE A 254 25.23 23.06 45.28
N VAL A 255 26.14 22.12 45.47
CA VAL A 255 25.82 20.75 45.88
C VAL A 255 25.69 20.66 47.39
N THR A 256 26.54 21.42 48.10
CA THR A 256 26.46 21.70 49.53
C THR A 256 26.79 23.16 49.76
N ASP A 257 26.65 23.67 51.00
CA ASP A 257 26.90 25.10 51.34
C ASP A 257 28.29 25.59 50.89
N GLN A 258 29.25 24.68 50.64
CA GLN A 258 30.65 25.04 50.33
C GLN A 258 31.18 24.45 49.02
N VAL A 259 30.46 23.51 48.39
CA VAL A 259 30.93 22.79 47.21
C VAL A 259 30.03 23.07 46.01
N ARG A 260 30.60 23.57 44.96
CA ARG A 260 29.88 23.75 43.68
C ARG A 260 30.04 22.55 42.76
N LEU A 261 29.14 22.39 41.82
CA LEU A 261 29.16 21.27 40.86
C LEU A 261 30.47 21.22 40.07
N ARG A 262 31.03 22.39 39.66
CA ARG A 262 32.32 22.49 38.96
C ARG A 262 33.52 21.97 39.76
N ASP A 263 33.39 21.90 41.08
CA ASP A 263 34.48 21.44 41.96
C ASP A 263 34.60 19.90 41.92
N VAL A 264 33.52 19.19 41.56
CA VAL A 264 33.41 17.72 41.54
C VAL A 264 33.04 17.14 40.18
N ALA A 265 32.77 18.00 39.18
CA ALA A 265 32.39 17.59 37.84
C ALA A 265 33.05 18.46 36.76
N ARG A 266 33.24 17.91 35.58
CA ARG A 266 33.54 18.65 34.36
C ARG A 266 32.24 18.83 33.57
N ILE A 267 31.93 20.05 33.20
CA ILE A 267 30.70 20.41 32.50
C ILE A 267 31.11 20.97 31.14
N ALA A 268 30.53 20.44 30.10
CA ALA A 268 30.80 20.89 28.74
C ALA A 268 29.64 20.52 27.81
N TYR A 269 29.37 21.38 26.84
CA TYR A 269 28.53 21.02 25.71
C TYR A 269 29.28 20.05 24.81
N THR A 270 28.75 18.84 24.67
CA THR A 270 29.32 17.80 23.84
C THR A 270 28.24 17.17 22.97
N PRO A 271 28.61 16.64 21.79
CA PRO A 271 27.67 15.81 21.05
C PRO A 271 27.26 14.59 21.89
N ASP A 272 25.98 14.24 21.83
CA ASP A 272 25.48 13.00 22.43
C ASP A 272 26.16 11.76 21.82
N ASP A 273 26.09 10.63 22.50
CA ASP A 273 26.67 9.40 21.99
C ASP A 273 25.94 8.95 20.71
N ALA A 274 26.69 8.54 19.69
CA ALA A 274 26.12 8.19 18.41
C ALA A 274 25.31 6.89 18.53
N THR A 275 24.01 6.97 18.33
CA THR A 275 23.10 5.81 18.27
C THR A 275 23.14 5.14 16.89
N SER A 276 23.47 5.90 15.84
CA SER A 276 23.57 5.41 14.47
C SER A 276 24.63 6.18 13.68
N VAL A 277 25.17 5.57 12.64
CA VAL A 277 26.14 6.20 11.72
C VAL A 277 25.67 5.97 10.30
N VAL A 278 25.42 7.06 9.57
CA VAL A 278 25.08 7.01 8.14
C VAL A 278 26.27 7.45 7.31
N ARG A 279 26.56 6.71 6.25
CA ARG A 279 27.63 7.04 5.30
C ARG A 279 27.11 6.94 3.87
N LEU A 280 27.42 7.96 3.09
CA LEU A 280 27.21 7.96 1.64
C LEU A 280 28.57 8.07 0.96
N ASN A 281 28.93 7.08 0.12
CA ASN A 281 30.22 7.02 -0.57
C ASN A 281 31.45 7.17 0.36
N GLY A 282 31.35 6.63 1.58
CA GLY A 282 32.42 6.70 2.59
C GLY A 282 32.41 7.97 3.47
N GLN A 283 31.71 9.02 3.09
CA GLN A 283 31.55 10.25 3.87
C GLN A 283 30.41 10.12 4.88
N ARG A 284 30.57 10.67 6.09
CA ARG A 284 29.50 10.76 7.07
C ARG A 284 28.48 11.79 6.60
N VAL A 285 27.21 11.41 6.68
CA VAL A 285 26.05 12.26 6.34
C VAL A 285 24.96 12.07 7.36
N LEU A 286 24.03 13.01 7.44
CA LEU A 286 22.75 12.76 8.11
C LEU A 286 21.80 12.06 7.17
N GLY A 287 21.03 11.09 7.67
CA GLY A 287 19.95 10.43 6.97
C GLY A 287 18.60 10.97 7.44
N VAL A 288 17.70 11.18 6.50
CA VAL A 288 16.30 11.52 6.75
C VAL A 288 15.45 10.43 6.10
N GLY A 289 14.62 9.77 6.88
CA GLY A 289 13.61 8.84 6.41
C GLY A 289 12.26 9.55 6.24
N VAL A 290 11.42 9.08 5.33
CA VAL A 290 10.03 9.49 5.21
C VAL A 290 9.16 8.26 5.41
N VAL A 291 8.40 8.21 6.49
CA VAL A 291 7.50 7.11 6.83
C VAL A 291 6.07 7.51 6.47
N ARG A 292 5.37 6.65 5.73
CA ARG A 292 3.98 6.91 5.33
C ARG A 292 2.97 6.54 6.42
N GLN A 293 1.83 7.20 6.43
CA GLN A 293 0.67 6.74 7.18
C GLN A 293 0.07 5.50 6.52
N ALA A 294 -0.50 4.61 7.34
CA ALA A 294 -1.27 3.48 6.82
C ALA A 294 -2.40 3.99 5.90
N GLY A 295 -2.53 3.40 4.71
CA GLY A 295 -3.55 3.78 3.75
C GLY A 295 -3.23 4.98 2.86
N SER A 296 -2.07 5.62 2.98
CA SER A 296 -1.70 6.78 2.16
C SER A 296 -1.08 6.38 0.82
N ASN A 297 -1.14 7.31 -0.14
CA ASN A 297 -0.62 7.12 -1.50
C ASN A 297 0.89 7.41 -1.56
N THR A 298 1.71 6.35 -1.67
CA THR A 298 3.18 6.44 -1.72
C THR A 298 3.69 7.31 -2.87
N ILE A 299 3.06 7.26 -4.04
CA ILE A 299 3.47 8.06 -5.22
C ILE A 299 3.25 9.55 -4.94
N GLN A 300 2.12 9.91 -4.37
CA GLN A 300 1.80 11.31 -4.06
C GLN A 300 2.73 11.89 -2.98
N ILE A 301 3.05 11.10 -1.95
CA ILE A 301 4.02 11.49 -0.92
C ILE A 301 5.40 11.70 -1.56
N SER A 302 5.86 10.79 -2.42
CA SER A 302 7.15 10.90 -3.10
C SER A 302 7.22 12.15 -3.97
N GLU A 303 6.19 12.45 -4.77
CA GLU A 303 6.13 13.68 -5.57
C GLU A 303 6.22 14.93 -4.69
N GLY A 304 5.48 14.99 -3.60
CA GLY A 304 5.55 16.06 -2.61
C GLY A 304 6.94 16.20 -1.99
N ALA A 305 7.56 15.08 -1.65
CA ALA A 305 8.91 15.04 -1.08
C ALA A 305 9.98 15.52 -2.07
N HIS A 306 9.90 15.13 -3.34
CA HIS A 306 10.79 15.64 -4.39
C HIS A 306 10.65 17.16 -4.58
N ILE A 307 9.44 17.70 -4.52
CA ILE A 307 9.20 19.16 -4.57
C ILE A 307 9.83 19.84 -3.34
N ALA A 308 9.69 19.26 -2.15
CA ALA A 308 10.28 19.78 -0.93
C ALA A 308 11.83 19.77 -1.00
N VAL A 309 12.44 18.66 -1.48
CA VAL A 309 13.88 18.57 -1.73
C VAL A 309 14.36 19.63 -2.71
N ALA A 310 13.67 19.79 -3.85
CA ALA A 310 14.04 20.77 -4.85
C ALA A 310 13.95 22.21 -4.31
N ARG A 311 12.89 22.51 -3.54
CA ARG A 311 12.69 23.82 -2.89
C ARG A 311 13.81 24.13 -1.88
N PHE A 312 14.13 23.15 -1.02
CA PHE A 312 15.19 23.33 -0.04
C PHE A 312 16.56 23.56 -0.71
N ASN A 313 16.89 22.74 -1.71
CA ASN A 313 18.14 22.85 -2.46
C ASN A 313 18.27 24.16 -3.26
N ALA A 314 17.13 24.77 -3.63
CA ALA A 314 17.13 26.09 -4.30
C ALA A 314 17.33 27.28 -3.32
N GLN A 315 17.09 27.07 -2.03
CA GLN A 315 17.20 28.11 -1.00
C GLN A 315 18.57 28.14 -0.31
N ARG A 316 19.33 27.05 -0.41
CA ARG A 316 20.61 26.88 0.29
C ARG A 316 21.65 26.20 -0.61
N ASP A 317 22.85 26.77 -0.65
CA ASP A 317 23.98 26.23 -1.40
C ASP A 317 24.91 25.39 -0.51
N ASP A 318 24.89 25.64 0.81
CA ASP A 318 25.75 25.02 1.83
C ASP A 318 25.28 23.62 2.28
N ILE A 319 23.99 23.31 2.05
CA ILE A 319 23.38 22.02 2.42
C ILE A 319 22.60 21.49 1.22
N LYS A 320 22.84 20.22 0.87
CA LYS A 320 22.16 19.53 -0.23
C LYS A 320 21.41 18.30 0.27
N LEU A 321 20.12 18.22 -0.04
CA LEU A 321 19.31 17.02 0.12
C LEU A 321 19.42 16.17 -1.14
N GLN A 322 19.81 14.90 -0.98
CA GLN A 322 19.91 13.93 -2.06
C GLN A 322 19.03 12.73 -1.76
N VAL A 323 18.04 12.46 -2.60
CA VAL A 323 17.23 11.23 -2.50
C VAL A 323 18.11 10.05 -2.88
N ILE A 324 18.19 9.06 -1.98
CA ILE A 324 19.00 7.85 -2.14
C ILE A 324 18.14 6.65 -2.52
N SER A 325 16.97 6.54 -1.92
CA SER A 325 16.00 5.48 -2.17
C SER A 325 14.61 6.07 -2.22
N ASP A 326 13.80 5.61 -3.16
CA ASP A 326 12.41 6.01 -3.35
C ASP A 326 11.61 4.82 -3.89
N GLU A 327 10.72 4.29 -3.06
CA GLU A 327 9.87 3.15 -3.42
C GLU A 327 8.85 3.51 -4.52
N ALA A 328 8.44 4.78 -4.60
CA ALA A 328 7.49 5.21 -5.63
C ALA A 328 8.04 5.02 -7.05
N ILE A 329 9.36 5.09 -7.24
CA ILE A 329 10.00 4.80 -8.55
C ILE A 329 9.73 3.36 -8.97
N PHE A 330 9.87 2.41 -8.03
CA PHE A 330 9.62 1.00 -8.30
C PHE A 330 8.13 0.74 -8.55
N ILE A 331 7.25 1.29 -7.71
CA ILE A 331 5.80 1.15 -7.83
C ILE A 331 5.32 1.71 -9.18
N ASN A 332 5.74 2.93 -9.52
CA ASN A 332 5.37 3.59 -10.78
C ASN A 332 5.91 2.82 -11.99
N GLY A 333 7.14 2.32 -11.92
CA GLY A 333 7.72 1.45 -12.94
C GLY A 333 6.91 0.19 -13.16
N ALA A 334 6.50 -0.49 -12.09
CA ALA A 334 5.66 -1.69 -12.14
C ALA A 334 4.28 -1.39 -12.75
N VAL A 335 3.63 -0.30 -12.34
CA VAL A 335 2.33 0.13 -12.90
C VAL A 335 2.43 0.40 -14.40
N ILE A 336 3.43 1.15 -14.84
CA ILE A 336 3.66 1.45 -16.26
C ILE A 336 3.90 0.17 -17.06
N GLU A 337 4.72 -0.75 -16.56
CA GLU A 337 5.03 -2.01 -17.25
C GLU A 337 3.78 -2.89 -17.39
N VAL A 338 2.94 -2.97 -16.36
CA VAL A 338 1.68 -3.70 -16.44
C VAL A 338 0.71 -3.04 -17.42
N LEU A 339 0.60 -1.70 -17.42
CA LEU A 339 -0.24 -0.98 -18.38
C LEU A 339 0.23 -1.23 -19.82
N ARG A 340 1.54 -1.27 -20.07
CA ARG A 340 2.12 -1.64 -21.37
C ARG A 340 1.75 -3.08 -21.74
N THR A 341 1.95 -4.02 -20.82
CA THR A 341 1.62 -5.45 -21.02
C THR A 341 0.14 -5.63 -21.30
N LEU A 342 -0.73 -4.94 -20.57
CA LEU A 342 -2.18 -4.91 -20.80
C LEU A 342 -2.51 -4.38 -22.19
N GLY A 343 -1.91 -3.25 -22.59
CA GLY A 343 -2.07 -2.66 -23.90
C GLY A 343 -1.63 -3.61 -25.03
N PHE A 344 -0.46 -4.25 -24.90
CA PHE A 344 0.03 -5.24 -25.84
C PHE A 344 -0.88 -6.47 -25.90
N SER A 345 -1.36 -6.97 -24.77
CA SER A 345 -2.28 -8.12 -24.71
C SER A 345 -3.58 -7.82 -25.46
N VAL A 346 -4.19 -6.68 -25.21
CA VAL A 346 -5.40 -6.23 -25.92
C VAL A 346 -5.12 -6.08 -27.42
N LEU A 347 -3.99 -5.50 -27.81
CA LEU A 347 -3.60 -5.35 -29.22
C LEU A 347 -3.45 -6.69 -29.93
N ILE A 348 -2.72 -7.65 -29.30
CA ILE A 348 -2.51 -9.00 -29.86
C ILE A 348 -3.84 -9.71 -30.02
N VAL A 349 -4.73 -9.60 -29.03
CA VAL A 349 -6.06 -10.19 -29.08
C VAL A 349 -6.87 -9.61 -30.25
N ILE A 350 -6.92 -8.29 -30.38
CA ILE A 350 -7.61 -7.60 -31.47
C ILE A 350 -7.05 -8.04 -32.83
N LEU A 351 -5.72 -8.14 -32.96
CA LEU A 351 -5.05 -8.59 -34.16
C LEU A 351 -5.41 -10.05 -34.50
N THR A 352 -5.39 -10.93 -33.50
CA THR A 352 -5.76 -12.34 -33.65
C THR A 352 -7.21 -12.46 -34.12
N ILE A 353 -8.14 -11.78 -33.48
CA ILE A 353 -9.55 -11.78 -33.88
C ILE A 353 -9.68 -11.23 -35.31
N ARG A 354 -8.90 -10.19 -35.68
CA ARG A 354 -8.92 -9.64 -37.05
C ARG A 354 -8.47 -10.65 -38.11
N VAL A 355 -7.43 -11.41 -37.81
CA VAL A 355 -6.90 -12.46 -38.71
C VAL A 355 -7.93 -13.57 -38.86
N PHE A 356 -8.53 -14.07 -37.81
CA PHE A 356 -9.47 -15.17 -37.84
C PHE A 356 -10.87 -14.77 -38.34
N SER A 357 -11.38 -13.60 -37.96
CA SER A 357 -12.70 -13.10 -38.35
C SER A 357 -12.76 -12.54 -39.75
N GLY A 358 -11.62 -12.09 -40.31
CA GLY A 358 -11.54 -11.51 -41.67
C GLY A 358 -12.26 -10.17 -41.86
N SER A 359 -12.94 -9.63 -40.81
CA SER A 359 -13.80 -8.43 -40.90
C SER A 359 -13.58 -7.47 -39.76
N TRP A 360 -13.28 -6.18 -40.06
CA TRP A 360 -13.15 -5.12 -39.06
C TRP A 360 -14.41 -4.90 -38.21
N ARG A 361 -15.60 -5.14 -38.77
CA ARG A 361 -16.86 -4.97 -38.08
C ARG A 361 -17.02 -5.95 -36.93
N PHE A 362 -16.63 -7.18 -37.12
CA PHE A 362 -16.67 -8.23 -36.10
C PHE A 362 -15.55 -8.06 -35.07
N THR A 363 -14.38 -7.57 -35.49
CA THR A 363 -13.26 -7.28 -34.61
C THR A 363 -13.56 -6.12 -33.65
N LEU A 364 -14.37 -5.12 -34.09
CA LEU A 364 -14.72 -3.97 -33.26
C LEU A 364 -15.53 -4.37 -32.02
N VAL A 365 -16.31 -5.44 -32.08
CA VAL A 365 -17.19 -5.87 -30.99
C VAL A 365 -16.38 -6.26 -29.74
N PRO A 366 -15.43 -7.20 -29.79
CA PRO A 366 -14.55 -7.49 -28.67
C PRO A 366 -13.63 -6.32 -28.32
N ALA A 367 -13.15 -5.56 -29.32
CA ALA A 367 -12.31 -4.39 -29.10
C ALA A 367 -12.97 -3.31 -28.22
N VAL A 368 -14.30 -3.24 -28.20
CA VAL A 368 -15.06 -2.36 -27.31
C VAL A 368 -15.43 -3.06 -26.00
N ALA A 369 -15.75 -4.36 -26.05
CA ALA A 369 -16.17 -5.11 -24.87
C ALA A 369 -15.04 -5.27 -23.83
N ILE A 370 -13.80 -5.50 -24.28
CA ILE A 370 -12.64 -5.70 -23.39
C ILE A 370 -12.37 -4.49 -22.51
N PRO A 371 -12.18 -3.26 -23.05
CA PRO A 371 -11.95 -2.09 -22.21
C PRO A 371 -13.09 -1.82 -21.23
N ILE A 372 -14.35 -2.02 -21.64
CA ILE A 372 -15.51 -1.82 -20.77
C ILE A 372 -15.48 -2.82 -19.60
N SER A 373 -15.15 -4.08 -19.85
CA SER A 373 -15.04 -5.10 -18.81
C SER A 373 -13.89 -4.80 -17.85
N LEU A 374 -12.74 -4.37 -18.34
CA LEU A 374 -11.60 -3.97 -17.51
C LEU A 374 -11.90 -2.74 -16.65
N LEU A 375 -12.49 -1.71 -17.25
CA LEU A 375 -12.92 -0.51 -16.52
C LEU A 375 -13.96 -0.86 -15.45
N GLY A 376 -14.92 -1.72 -15.78
CA GLY A 376 -15.89 -2.23 -14.83
C GLY A 376 -15.24 -2.98 -13.66
N THR A 377 -14.20 -3.76 -13.93
CA THR A 377 -13.43 -4.46 -12.91
C THR A 377 -12.73 -3.49 -11.97
N ILE A 378 -12.10 -2.44 -12.51
CA ILE A 378 -11.46 -1.38 -11.71
C ILE A 378 -12.50 -0.64 -10.85
N ALA A 379 -13.68 -0.31 -11.43
CA ALA A 379 -14.77 0.32 -10.68
C ALA A 379 -15.24 -0.53 -9.50
N ALA A 380 -15.42 -1.83 -9.74
CA ALA A 380 -15.84 -2.75 -8.69
C ALA A 380 -14.74 -2.97 -7.64
N SER A 381 -13.47 -3.02 -8.03
CA SER A 381 -12.33 -3.09 -7.10
C SER A 381 -12.30 -1.87 -6.18
N TRP A 382 -12.47 -0.67 -6.74
CA TRP A 382 -12.58 0.57 -5.95
C TRP A 382 -13.79 0.55 -4.99
N ALA A 383 -14.96 0.11 -5.46
CA ALA A 383 -16.15 0.01 -4.62
C ALA A 383 -16.03 -1.01 -3.49
N LEU A 384 -15.17 -2.03 -3.65
CA LEU A 384 -14.83 -3.02 -2.62
C LEU A 384 -13.72 -2.54 -1.67
N GLY A 385 -13.15 -1.35 -1.88
CA GLY A 385 -12.06 -0.80 -1.09
C GLY A 385 -10.70 -1.42 -1.38
N PHE A 386 -10.51 -2.02 -2.57
CA PHE A 386 -9.23 -2.58 -3.00
C PHE A 386 -8.33 -1.49 -3.57
N SER A 387 -7.01 -1.75 -3.54
CA SER A 387 -5.99 -0.89 -4.11
C SER A 387 -5.51 -1.38 -5.48
N ILE A 388 -4.92 -0.49 -6.26
CA ILE A 388 -4.07 -0.87 -7.39
C ILE A 388 -2.70 -1.23 -6.83
N ASN A 389 -2.33 -2.50 -6.91
CA ASN A 389 -1.06 -3.04 -6.46
C ASN A 389 -0.57 -4.11 -7.44
N ILE A 390 0.63 -4.63 -7.24
CA ILE A 390 1.24 -5.61 -8.14
C ILE A 390 0.31 -6.83 -8.34
N LEU A 391 -0.35 -7.32 -7.27
CA LEU A 391 -1.23 -8.49 -7.36
C LEU A 391 -2.54 -8.19 -8.08
N THR A 392 -3.18 -7.04 -7.82
CA THR A 392 -4.41 -6.64 -8.54
C THR A 392 -4.12 -6.33 -10.01
N LEU A 393 -2.96 -5.76 -10.32
CA LEU A 393 -2.51 -5.55 -11.69
C LEU A 393 -2.22 -6.88 -12.41
N LEU A 394 -1.59 -7.84 -11.75
CA LEU A 394 -1.39 -9.19 -12.28
C LEU A 394 -2.74 -9.88 -12.54
N ALA A 395 -3.72 -9.72 -11.63
CA ALA A 395 -5.08 -10.20 -11.83
C ALA A 395 -5.72 -9.59 -13.08
N LEU A 396 -5.57 -8.28 -13.32
CA LEU A 396 -6.11 -7.61 -14.52
C LEU A 396 -5.46 -8.13 -15.81
N VAL A 397 -4.14 -8.37 -15.82
CA VAL A 397 -3.46 -8.99 -16.98
C VAL A 397 -4.01 -10.37 -17.25
N LEU A 398 -4.12 -11.22 -16.23
CA LEU A 398 -4.70 -12.57 -16.37
C LEU A 398 -6.17 -12.51 -16.79
N ALA A 399 -6.94 -11.60 -16.20
CA ALA A 399 -8.35 -11.38 -16.55
C ALA A 399 -8.53 -11.01 -18.01
N THR A 400 -7.59 -10.29 -18.64
CA THR A 400 -7.70 -9.92 -20.06
C THR A 400 -7.90 -11.13 -20.96
N GLY A 401 -7.18 -12.23 -20.71
CA GLY A 401 -7.36 -13.48 -21.46
C GLY A 401 -8.74 -14.11 -21.22
N LEU A 402 -9.20 -14.12 -19.98
CA LEU A 402 -10.50 -14.70 -19.59
C LEU A 402 -11.69 -13.88 -20.12
N ILE A 403 -11.56 -12.53 -20.07
CA ILE A 403 -12.58 -11.58 -20.57
C ILE A 403 -12.84 -11.75 -22.07
N VAL A 404 -11.78 -12.00 -22.82
CA VAL A 404 -11.86 -12.12 -24.29
C VAL A 404 -12.63 -13.34 -24.71
N ASP A 405 -12.47 -14.45 -24.00
CA ASP A 405 -13.05 -15.74 -24.35
C ASP A 405 -14.59 -15.69 -24.43
N ASP A 406 -15.25 -15.13 -23.42
CA ASP A 406 -16.70 -14.95 -23.38
C ASP A 406 -17.22 -14.17 -24.60
N ALA A 407 -16.54 -13.06 -24.93
CA ALA A 407 -16.93 -12.21 -26.07
C ALA A 407 -16.74 -12.92 -27.39
N ILE A 408 -15.68 -13.73 -27.57
CA ILE A 408 -15.42 -14.51 -28.79
C ILE A 408 -16.44 -15.60 -28.95
N VAL A 409 -16.78 -16.37 -27.93
CA VAL A 409 -17.78 -17.45 -27.97
C VAL A 409 -19.14 -16.92 -28.44
N VAL A 410 -19.59 -15.79 -27.86
CA VAL A 410 -20.85 -15.16 -28.29
C VAL A 410 -20.76 -14.65 -29.72
N LEU A 411 -19.67 -13.94 -30.06
CA LEU A 411 -19.44 -13.41 -31.41
C LEU A 411 -19.51 -14.52 -32.46
N GLU A 412 -18.77 -15.61 -32.24
CA GLU A 412 -18.72 -16.73 -33.19
C GLU A 412 -20.08 -17.39 -33.38
N SER A 413 -20.81 -17.64 -32.29
CA SER A 413 -22.16 -18.23 -32.36
C SER A 413 -23.13 -17.36 -33.14
N VAL A 414 -23.09 -16.03 -32.94
CA VAL A 414 -23.91 -15.08 -33.72
C VAL A 414 -23.48 -15.04 -35.19
N GLN A 415 -22.17 -14.96 -35.46
CA GLN A 415 -21.62 -14.91 -36.81
C GLN A 415 -21.98 -16.16 -37.62
N ARG A 416 -21.90 -17.34 -37.02
CA ARG A 416 -22.26 -18.63 -37.67
C ARG A 416 -23.72 -18.66 -38.13
N ARG A 417 -24.63 -18.04 -37.35
CA ARG A 417 -26.04 -17.91 -37.74
C ARG A 417 -26.28 -16.86 -38.84
N GLN A 418 -25.56 -15.75 -38.78
CA GLN A 418 -25.59 -14.74 -39.85
C GLN A 418 -25.13 -15.32 -41.20
N GLN A 419 -24.08 -16.16 -41.18
CA GLN A 419 -23.58 -16.89 -42.38
C GLN A 419 -24.61 -17.87 -42.93
N ARG A 420 -25.55 -18.38 -42.14
CA ARG A 420 -26.66 -19.24 -42.57
C ARG A 420 -27.85 -18.45 -43.14
N GLY A 421 -27.72 -17.13 -43.30
CA GLY A 421 -28.76 -16.28 -43.86
C GLY A 421 -29.85 -15.85 -42.89
N GLU A 422 -29.69 -16.11 -41.58
CA GLU A 422 -30.63 -15.58 -40.58
C GLU A 422 -30.47 -14.05 -40.45
N GLY A 423 -31.58 -13.35 -40.26
CA GLY A 423 -31.54 -11.89 -40.09
C GLY A 423 -30.70 -11.46 -38.88
N THR A 424 -30.02 -10.31 -38.95
CA THR A 424 -29.01 -9.86 -37.99
C THR A 424 -29.53 -9.83 -36.53
N SER A 425 -30.72 -9.32 -36.31
CA SER A 425 -31.32 -9.27 -34.95
C SER A 425 -31.71 -10.65 -34.42
N ALA A 426 -32.21 -11.55 -35.32
CA ALA A 426 -32.55 -12.92 -34.94
C ALA A 426 -31.30 -13.73 -34.63
N SER A 427 -30.28 -13.62 -35.48
CA SER A 427 -28.97 -14.27 -35.27
C SER A 427 -28.33 -13.82 -33.95
N ALA A 428 -28.40 -12.53 -33.61
CA ALA A 428 -27.85 -11.99 -32.36
C ALA A 428 -28.54 -12.59 -31.14
N VAL A 429 -29.86 -12.67 -31.11
CA VAL A 429 -30.62 -13.24 -30.00
C VAL A 429 -30.41 -14.74 -29.90
N LEU A 430 -30.68 -15.46 -30.97
CA LEU A 430 -30.63 -16.94 -30.98
C LEU A 430 -29.21 -17.47 -30.87
N GLY A 431 -28.23 -16.77 -31.44
CA GLY A 431 -26.80 -17.11 -31.30
C GLY A 431 -26.35 -16.99 -29.85
N THR A 432 -26.66 -15.86 -29.20
CA THR A 432 -26.31 -15.67 -27.78
C THR A 432 -27.04 -16.64 -26.85
N GLN A 433 -28.33 -16.95 -27.15
CA GLN A 433 -29.07 -17.96 -26.38
C GLN A 433 -28.46 -19.35 -26.47
N ALA A 434 -27.96 -19.73 -27.64
CA ALA A 434 -27.35 -21.05 -27.83
C ALA A 434 -26.11 -21.28 -26.94
N VAL A 435 -25.37 -20.21 -26.61
CA VAL A 435 -24.17 -20.27 -25.77
C VAL A 435 -24.37 -19.72 -24.37
N PHE A 436 -25.58 -19.24 -24.05
CA PHE A 436 -25.86 -18.59 -22.76
C PHE A 436 -25.48 -19.46 -21.56
N PHE A 437 -25.97 -20.70 -21.53
CA PHE A 437 -25.65 -21.63 -20.44
C PHE A 437 -24.17 -22.03 -20.42
N ALA A 438 -23.50 -22.09 -21.58
CA ALA A 438 -22.08 -22.39 -21.63
C ALA A 438 -21.26 -21.24 -20.99
N VAL A 439 -21.55 -19.99 -21.36
CA VAL A 439 -20.90 -18.81 -20.78
C VAL A 439 -21.14 -18.72 -19.26
N ILE A 440 -22.37 -18.91 -18.81
CA ILE A 440 -22.65 -18.92 -17.37
C ILE A 440 -21.93 -20.06 -16.64
N ALA A 441 -21.90 -21.25 -17.25
CA ALA A 441 -21.21 -22.40 -16.65
C ALA A 441 -19.70 -22.18 -16.53
N THR A 442 -19.05 -21.64 -17.59
CA THR A 442 -17.61 -21.31 -17.53
C THR A 442 -17.32 -20.23 -16.48
N THR A 443 -18.17 -19.19 -16.41
CA THR A 443 -18.08 -18.15 -15.38
C THR A 443 -18.19 -18.76 -13.99
N MET A 444 -19.19 -19.61 -13.73
CA MET A 444 -19.38 -20.25 -12.41
C MET A 444 -18.19 -21.15 -12.03
N VAL A 445 -17.62 -21.86 -12.99
CA VAL A 445 -16.40 -22.67 -12.75
C VAL A 445 -15.23 -21.77 -12.36
N LEU A 446 -15.01 -20.67 -13.07
CA LEU A 446 -13.92 -19.74 -12.73
C LEU A 446 -14.15 -19.07 -11.36
N VAL A 447 -15.38 -18.65 -11.07
CA VAL A 447 -15.75 -18.14 -9.74
C VAL A 447 -15.48 -19.18 -8.65
N ALA A 448 -15.85 -20.45 -8.89
CA ALA A 448 -15.61 -21.54 -7.93
C ALA A 448 -14.11 -21.83 -7.71
N VAL A 449 -13.24 -21.46 -8.66
CA VAL A 449 -11.78 -21.59 -8.54
C VAL A 449 -11.19 -20.37 -7.79
N PHE A 450 -11.62 -19.15 -8.13
CA PHE A 450 -10.97 -17.94 -7.60
C PHE A 450 -11.52 -17.49 -6.24
N VAL A 451 -12.79 -17.70 -5.94
CA VAL A 451 -13.39 -17.32 -4.65
C VAL A 451 -12.70 -18.00 -3.45
N PRO A 452 -12.37 -19.28 -3.46
CA PRO A 452 -11.66 -19.91 -2.33
C PRO A 452 -10.30 -19.29 -2.01
N ILE A 453 -9.62 -18.72 -2.99
CA ILE A 453 -8.33 -18.01 -2.79
C ILE A 453 -8.51 -16.83 -1.83
N ALA A 454 -9.64 -16.14 -1.90
CA ALA A 454 -9.95 -15.01 -1.02
C ALA A 454 -10.20 -15.41 0.46
N PHE A 455 -10.40 -16.70 0.73
CA PHE A 455 -10.67 -17.24 2.06
C PHE A 455 -9.49 -18.04 2.65
N LEU A 456 -8.32 -17.95 2.04
CA LEU A 456 -7.12 -18.56 2.60
C LEU A 456 -6.81 -17.95 3.98
N PRO A 457 -6.39 -18.75 4.97
CA PRO A 457 -6.04 -18.24 6.29
C PRO A 457 -4.69 -17.52 6.30
N GLY A 458 -4.50 -16.64 7.29
CA GLY A 458 -3.22 -15.97 7.55
C GLY A 458 -2.87 -14.83 6.57
N THR A 459 -1.61 -14.41 6.59
CA THR A 459 -1.08 -13.31 5.77
C THR A 459 -1.18 -13.61 4.27
N SER A 460 -0.92 -14.87 3.86
CA SER A 460 -1.10 -15.29 2.47
C SER A 460 -2.54 -15.10 1.98
N GLY A 461 -3.52 -15.38 2.84
CA GLY A 461 -4.93 -15.16 2.49
C GLY A 461 -5.25 -13.69 2.26
N ARG A 462 -4.70 -12.79 3.07
CA ARG A 462 -4.87 -11.35 2.89
C ARG A 462 -4.23 -10.86 1.60
N LEU A 463 -3.00 -11.28 1.31
CA LEU A 463 -2.30 -10.97 0.05
C LEU A 463 -3.12 -11.39 -1.17
N PHE A 464 -3.60 -12.63 -1.21
CA PHE A 464 -4.30 -13.16 -2.38
C PHE A 464 -5.80 -12.86 -2.42
N ARG A 465 -6.36 -12.26 -1.37
CA ARG A 465 -7.80 -11.92 -1.30
C ARG A 465 -8.20 -10.95 -2.42
N GLU A 466 -7.45 -9.87 -2.58
CA GLU A 466 -7.71 -8.89 -3.63
C GLU A 466 -7.56 -9.53 -5.01
N PHE A 467 -6.49 -10.29 -5.23
CA PHE A 467 -6.24 -11.02 -6.48
C PHE A 467 -7.41 -11.93 -6.87
N GLY A 468 -7.86 -12.80 -5.94
CA GLY A 468 -8.94 -13.74 -6.22
C GLY A 468 -10.30 -13.06 -6.46
N LEU A 469 -10.62 -12.02 -5.69
CA LEU A 469 -11.86 -11.27 -5.86
C LEU A 469 -11.86 -10.41 -7.12
N VAL A 470 -10.74 -9.77 -7.47
CA VAL A 470 -10.60 -9.01 -8.73
C VAL A 470 -10.83 -9.92 -9.93
N LEU A 471 -10.23 -11.12 -9.95
CA LEU A 471 -10.47 -12.10 -11.02
C LEU A 471 -11.94 -12.56 -11.07
N THR A 472 -12.54 -12.84 -9.92
CA THR A 472 -13.95 -13.23 -9.83
C THR A 472 -14.86 -12.15 -10.41
N VAL A 473 -14.65 -10.91 -10.01
CA VAL A 473 -15.42 -9.75 -10.49
C VAL A 473 -15.19 -9.51 -11.98
N ALA A 474 -13.94 -9.62 -12.44
CA ALA A 474 -13.59 -9.45 -13.85
C ALA A 474 -14.34 -10.42 -14.75
N VAL A 475 -14.38 -11.70 -14.38
CA VAL A 475 -15.08 -12.74 -15.12
C VAL A 475 -16.60 -12.52 -15.09
N ALA A 476 -17.16 -12.14 -13.93
CA ALA A 476 -18.59 -11.85 -13.82
C ALA A 476 -19.02 -10.65 -14.67
N ILE A 477 -18.25 -9.57 -14.66
CA ILE A 477 -18.50 -8.38 -15.50
C ILE A 477 -18.32 -8.72 -16.98
N SER A 478 -17.29 -9.51 -17.34
CA SER A 478 -17.05 -9.98 -18.70
C SER A 478 -18.28 -10.71 -19.25
N SER A 479 -18.78 -11.69 -18.52
CA SER A 479 -19.96 -12.46 -18.93
C SER A 479 -21.20 -11.56 -19.07
N PHE A 480 -21.38 -10.59 -18.17
CA PHE A 480 -22.48 -9.61 -18.30
C PHE A 480 -22.32 -8.77 -19.57
N VAL A 481 -21.13 -8.25 -19.86
CA VAL A 481 -20.84 -7.46 -21.08
C VAL A 481 -21.00 -8.33 -22.33
N ALA A 482 -20.48 -9.55 -22.31
CA ALA A 482 -20.58 -10.49 -23.42
C ALA A 482 -22.02 -10.89 -23.75
N LEU A 483 -22.85 -11.10 -22.73
CA LEU A 483 -24.27 -11.48 -22.92
C LEU A 483 -25.20 -10.31 -23.19
N SER A 484 -24.77 -9.06 -22.91
CA SER A 484 -25.59 -7.85 -23.10
C SER A 484 -25.13 -6.98 -24.27
N LEU A 485 -23.86 -6.54 -24.26
CA LEU A 485 -23.31 -5.59 -25.23
C LEU A 485 -22.99 -6.25 -26.57
N VAL A 486 -22.36 -7.44 -26.54
CA VAL A 486 -21.96 -8.12 -27.77
C VAL A 486 -23.15 -8.39 -28.70
N PRO A 487 -24.27 -8.99 -28.23
CA PRO A 487 -25.43 -9.17 -29.10
C PRO A 487 -26.06 -7.84 -29.57
N ALA A 488 -26.05 -6.79 -28.76
CA ALA A 488 -26.55 -5.47 -29.13
C ALA A 488 -25.73 -4.84 -30.28
N LEU A 489 -24.40 -4.95 -30.20
CA LEU A 489 -23.49 -4.50 -31.28
C LEU A 489 -23.60 -5.34 -32.53
N MET A 490 -23.67 -6.67 -32.41
CA MET A 490 -23.78 -7.59 -33.51
C MET A 490 -25.08 -7.42 -34.29
N ALA A 491 -26.19 -7.10 -33.62
CA ALA A 491 -27.46 -6.82 -34.29
C ALA A 491 -27.41 -5.59 -35.20
N ARG A 492 -26.50 -4.63 -34.91
CA ARG A 492 -26.34 -3.38 -35.67
C ARG A 492 -25.23 -3.40 -36.71
N LEU A 493 -24.11 -4.03 -36.37
CA LEU A 493 -22.93 -4.09 -37.25
C LEU A 493 -23.01 -5.23 -38.29
N GLY A 494 -23.86 -6.22 -38.08
CA GLY A 494 -24.07 -7.33 -39.00
C GLY A 494 -24.67 -6.86 -40.33
N LYS A 495 -24.18 -7.40 -41.45
CA LYS A 495 -24.84 -7.26 -42.75
C LYS A 495 -25.89 -8.37 -42.92
N SER A 496 -27.10 -8.02 -43.30
CA SER A 496 -28.07 -8.99 -43.83
C SER A 496 -27.61 -9.35 -45.25
N THR A 497 -26.92 -10.45 -45.37
CA THR A 497 -26.62 -11.01 -46.70
C THR A 497 -27.85 -11.81 -47.14
N THR A 498 -28.81 -11.11 -47.77
CA THR A 498 -30.03 -11.74 -48.30
C THR A 498 -29.84 -12.42 -49.67
N ASP A 499 -28.66 -12.28 -50.30
CA ASP A 499 -28.53 -12.68 -51.73
C ASP A 499 -27.17 -13.26 -52.12
N THR A 500 -26.57 -14.11 -51.38
CA THR A 500 -25.59 -15.07 -51.95
C THR A 500 -25.36 -16.19 -50.95
N THR A 501 -25.67 -17.43 -51.31
CA THR A 501 -25.06 -18.60 -50.67
C THR A 501 -23.55 -18.45 -50.82
N PRO A 502 -22.79 -18.18 -49.79
CA PRO A 502 -21.34 -18.11 -49.91
C PRO A 502 -20.90 -19.55 -50.15
N GLU A 503 -20.36 -19.81 -51.31
CA GLU A 503 -19.54 -21.00 -51.55
C GLU A 503 -18.40 -20.93 -50.51
N TYR A 504 -18.50 -21.74 -49.46
CA TYR A 504 -17.51 -21.82 -48.40
C TYR A 504 -16.21 -22.37 -48.99
N SER A 505 -15.34 -21.50 -49.45
CA SER A 505 -13.98 -21.89 -49.84
C SER A 505 -13.09 -21.79 -48.58
N PRO A 506 -12.71 -22.92 -47.98
CA PRO A 506 -11.87 -22.90 -46.78
C PRO A 506 -10.53 -22.23 -47.10
N ASN A 507 -10.11 -21.30 -46.25
CA ASN A 507 -8.81 -20.65 -46.31
C ASN A 507 -7.67 -21.68 -46.26
N TYR A 508 -6.50 -21.32 -46.80
CA TYR A 508 -5.32 -22.19 -46.81
C TYR A 508 -5.03 -22.85 -45.45
N LEU A 509 -5.11 -22.08 -44.35
CA LEU A 509 -4.93 -22.57 -43.00
C LEU A 509 -6.00 -23.60 -42.60
N GLN A 510 -7.25 -23.39 -42.98
CA GLN A 510 -8.35 -24.34 -42.70
C GLN A 510 -8.20 -25.64 -43.50
N ARG A 511 -7.70 -25.55 -44.72
CA ARG A 511 -7.39 -26.75 -45.53
C ARG A 511 -6.22 -27.52 -44.95
N ALA A 512 -5.14 -26.82 -44.55
CA ALA A 512 -3.97 -27.44 -43.95
C ALA A 512 -4.33 -28.11 -42.61
N TYR A 513 -5.12 -27.45 -41.78
CA TYR A 513 -5.62 -28.01 -40.50
C TYR A 513 -6.55 -29.23 -40.77
N GLY A 514 -7.49 -29.09 -41.68
CA GLY A 514 -8.38 -30.22 -42.07
C GLY A 514 -7.63 -31.44 -42.56
N THR A 515 -6.60 -31.24 -43.41
CA THR A 515 -5.75 -32.33 -43.90
C THR A 515 -4.91 -32.97 -42.80
N SER A 516 -4.32 -32.15 -41.90
CA SER A 516 -3.54 -32.66 -40.76
C SER A 516 -4.43 -33.42 -39.77
N LEU A 517 -5.64 -32.89 -39.47
CA LEU A 517 -6.61 -33.54 -38.61
C LEU A 517 -7.08 -34.90 -39.18
N LEU A 518 -7.40 -34.94 -40.45
CA LEU A 518 -7.77 -36.19 -41.11
C LEU A 518 -6.62 -37.20 -41.08
N HIS A 519 -5.38 -36.76 -41.25
CA HIS A 519 -4.21 -37.62 -41.15
C HIS A 519 -4.02 -38.20 -39.75
N VAL A 520 -4.23 -37.41 -38.72
CA VAL A 520 -4.15 -37.85 -37.31
C VAL A 520 -5.32 -38.79 -36.98
N LEU A 521 -6.54 -38.48 -37.39
CA LEU A 521 -7.72 -39.31 -37.15
C LEU A 521 -7.64 -40.66 -37.85
N ASN A 522 -7.06 -40.71 -39.05
CA ASN A 522 -6.87 -41.96 -39.80
C ASN A 522 -5.73 -42.82 -39.26
N ASN A 523 -4.86 -42.28 -38.40
CA ASN A 523 -3.76 -42.99 -37.74
C ASN A 523 -3.94 -42.99 -36.20
N PRO A 524 -4.65 -43.97 -35.62
CA PRO A 524 -4.96 -44.01 -34.20
C PRO A 524 -3.71 -44.05 -33.30
N ILE A 525 -2.59 -44.55 -33.81
CA ILE A 525 -1.29 -44.52 -33.10
C ILE A 525 -0.76 -43.09 -32.97
N LEU A 526 -0.87 -42.27 -34.00
CA LEU A 526 -0.44 -40.87 -33.99
C LEU A 526 -1.30 -40.01 -33.06
N SER A 527 -2.59 -40.31 -32.93
CA SER A 527 -3.51 -39.59 -32.06
C SER A 527 -3.22 -39.78 -30.56
N VAL A 528 -2.53 -40.88 -30.22
CA VAL A 528 -2.10 -41.17 -28.82
C VAL A 528 -0.65 -40.79 -28.61
N LEU A 529 0.25 -41.10 -29.56
CA LEU A 529 1.68 -40.83 -29.43
C LEU A 529 2.03 -39.33 -29.42
N LEU A 530 1.34 -38.50 -30.19
CA LEU A 530 1.65 -37.08 -30.27
C LEU A 530 1.37 -36.33 -28.96
N PRO A 531 0.19 -36.47 -28.30
CA PRO A 531 -0.07 -35.86 -26.99
C PRO A 531 0.85 -36.43 -25.90
N THR A 532 1.14 -37.76 -25.92
CA THR A 532 2.04 -38.35 -24.92
C THR A 532 3.48 -37.91 -25.10
N ALA A 533 3.97 -37.74 -26.33
CA ALA A 533 5.30 -37.21 -26.61
C ALA A 533 5.42 -35.73 -26.18
N ILE A 534 4.41 -34.91 -26.41
CA ILE A 534 4.35 -33.52 -25.95
C ILE A 534 4.32 -33.46 -24.42
N ALA A 535 3.51 -34.29 -23.77
CA ALA A 535 3.47 -34.37 -22.30
C ALA A 535 4.81 -34.84 -21.70
N ALA A 536 5.46 -35.81 -22.33
CA ALA A 536 6.78 -36.31 -21.92
C ALA A 536 7.92 -35.30 -22.15
N SER A 537 7.80 -34.42 -23.14
CA SER A 537 8.77 -33.34 -23.37
C SER A 537 8.60 -32.14 -22.45
N ALA A 538 7.45 -32.02 -21.78
CA ALA A 538 7.11 -30.96 -20.84
C ALA A 538 7.38 -31.35 -19.36
N ALA A 539 7.59 -32.65 -19.10
CA ALA A 539 7.98 -33.20 -17.78
C ALA A 539 9.52 -33.31 -17.68
#